data_a80792246813f31a977e784eac94de67
#
_entry.id   a80792246813f31a977e784eac94de67
#
_cell.length_a   1.000
_cell.length_b   1.000
_cell.length_c   1.000
_cell.angle_alpha   90.00
_cell.angle_beta   90.00
_cell.angle_gamma   90.00
#
_symmetry.space_group_name_H-M   'P 1'
#
loop_
_entity.id
_entity.type
_entity.pdbx_description
1 polymer ?
#
loop_
_entity_poly.entity_id
_entity_poly.type
_entity_poly.pdbx_seq_one_letter_code
_entity_poly.pdbx_strand_id
1 'polypeptide(L)'
;YSEVRRGIKPSMYALSTVIFVTVLALLLITNFAPAKPQAKAGAGSFGPNAAPDRGKKPAWTGKAAIVLASFLIVGSVAYTSYLHFSSSHSDELYVYNWGEYIDESVIDEFEAETGIHVTYDLFETNEEMYPVIEAGGVNYDVVCPSDYMIQKMAENGLLAEINFDNVPNIKNIDQVYLEKSKAFDPDNRYSVPYTWGTVGIIYNVQKLEELGVPAPTKWSDLWDERLKGEILMQDSVRDAFMVALKELGYSMNTTDEAELQEAKKLLLAQKPLVQAYVVDQVRDKMLNGEAAVGVIYSGELLYLQEEAETLNLDYDLEYVLPEEGTNIWIDSWVIPYNAKNKENAEKWINFLCRPDIAVKNFEYITYATPN
;
A
#
# COMPACT_ATOMS: atom_id res chain seq x y z
N TYR A 1 2.34 -6.39 19.41
CA TYR A 1 1.20 -5.51 19.77
C TYR A 1 1.68 -4.07 19.76
N SER A 2 1.66 -3.42 18.60
CA SER A 2 1.82 -1.97 18.51
C SER A 2 0.43 -1.35 18.66
N GLU A 3 0.18 -0.66 19.77
CA GLU A 3 -0.99 0.20 19.92
C GLU A 3 -0.86 1.36 18.91
N VAL A 4 -1.61 1.29 17.84
CA VAL A 4 -1.83 2.43 16.94
C VAL A 4 -2.56 3.50 17.75
N ARG A 5 -1.82 4.49 18.27
CA ARG A 5 -2.40 5.74 18.76
C ARG A 5 -3.01 6.47 17.56
N ARG A 6 -4.28 6.25 17.31
CA ARG A 6 -5.07 7.10 16.39
C ARG A 6 -5.14 8.49 17.00
N GLY A 7 -4.22 9.35 16.60
CA GLY A 7 -4.31 10.78 16.89
C GLY A 7 -5.62 11.32 16.32
N ILE A 8 -6.33 12.18 17.11
CA ILE A 8 -7.54 12.86 16.63
C ILE A 8 -7.12 13.72 15.44
N LYS A 9 -7.69 13.46 14.26
CA LYS A 9 -7.34 14.17 13.02
C LYS A 9 -7.49 15.68 13.20
N PRO A 10 -6.56 16.52 12.72
CA PRO A 10 -6.64 17.99 12.78
C PRO A 10 -7.95 18.55 12.25
N SER A 11 -8.60 17.90 11.29
CA SER A 11 -9.93 18.24 10.78
C SER A 11 -11.05 18.16 11.82
N MET A 12 -10.93 17.29 12.83
CA MET A 12 -11.90 17.22 13.91
C MET A 12 -11.77 18.39 14.88
N TYR A 13 -10.55 18.91 15.09
CA TYR A 13 -10.34 20.14 15.86
C TYR A 13 -10.87 21.36 15.12
N ALA A 14 -10.67 21.46 13.80
CA ALA A 14 -11.20 22.54 12.98
C ALA A 14 -12.73 22.54 13.00
N LEU A 15 -13.40 21.39 12.84
CA LEU A 15 -14.85 21.26 12.89
C LEU A 15 -15.41 21.65 14.28
N SER A 16 -14.79 21.17 15.36
CA SER A 16 -15.22 21.51 16.73
C SER A 16 -15.05 23.00 17.03
N THR A 17 -13.98 23.63 16.53
CA THR A 17 -13.74 25.06 16.68
C THR A 17 -14.80 25.90 15.94
N VAL A 18 -15.15 25.52 14.70
CA VAL A 18 -16.20 26.19 13.92
C VAL A 18 -17.58 26.08 14.61
N ILE A 19 -17.92 24.89 15.11
CA ILE A 19 -19.17 24.67 15.86
C ILE A 19 -19.17 25.52 17.13
N PHE A 20 -18.07 25.52 17.90
CA PHE A 20 -17.94 26.30 19.13
C PHE A 20 -18.09 27.78 18.87
N VAL A 21 -17.41 28.36 17.88
CA VAL A 21 -17.50 29.79 17.53
C VAL A 21 -18.90 30.13 17.04
N THR A 22 -19.56 29.28 16.29
CA THR A 22 -20.93 29.48 15.80
C THR A 22 -21.93 29.49 16.96
N VAL A 23 -21.84 28.56 17.90
CA VAL A 23 -22.69 28.47 19.08
C VAL A 23 -22.43 29.68 19.98
N LEU A 24 -21.18 30.08 20.19
CA LEU A 24 -20.82 31.24 20.98
C LEU A 24 -21.39 32.54 20.39
N ALA A 25 -21.30 32.72 19.07
CA ALA A 25 -21.87 33.87 18.36
C ALA A 25 -23.40 33.92 18.49
N LEU A 26 -24.09 32.78 18.36
CA LEU A 26 -25.53 32.68 18.57
C LEU A 26 -25.94 33.02 20.04
N LEU A 27 -25.18 32.53 21.00
CA LEU A 27 -25.41 32.84 22.42
C LEU A 27 -25.19 34.33 22.72
N LEU A 28 -24.18 34.96 22.16
CA LEU A 28 -23.96 36.41 22.31
C LEU A 28 -25.07 37.21 21.66
N ILE A 29 -25.54 36.85 20.47
CA ILE A 29 -26.68 37.54 19.81
C ILE A 29 -27.97 37.40 20.61
N THR A 30 -28.23 36.24 21.21
CA THR A 30 -29.46 36.01 22.00
C THR A 30 -29.43 36.68 23.37
N ASN A 31 -28.28 36.73 24.04
CA ASN A 31 -28.15 37.32 25.37
C ASN A 31 -27.96 38.84 25.37
N PHE A 32 -27.43 39.44 24.30
CA PHE A 32 -27.26 40.89 24.19
C PHE A 32 -28.35 41.58 23.34
N ALA A 33 -29.44 40.89 22.99
CA ALA A 33 -30.60 41.52 22.37
C ALA A 33 -31.28 42.43 23.43
N PRO A 34 -31.41 43.74 23.22
CA PRO A 34 -32.05 44.62 24.19
C PRO A 34 -33.50 44.22 24.40
N ALA A 35 -33.89 44.06 25.67
CA ALA A 35 -35.28 43.78 26.08
C ALA A 35 -36.20 44.82 25.49
N LYS A 36 -37.33 44.39 24.92
CA LYS A 36 -38.42 45.31 24.50
C LYS A 36 -38.87 46.17 25.67
N PRO A 37 -38.96 47.49 25.49
CA PRO A 37 -39.54 48.34 26.56
C PRO A 37 -40.99 47.93 26.78
N GLN A 38 -41.38 47.62 28.05
CA GLN A 38 -42.75 47.43 28.44
C GLN A 38 -43.46 48.79 28.37
N ALA A 39 -44.55 48.89 27.62
CA ALA A 39 -45.40 50.01 27.55
C ALA A 39 -46.12 50.20 28.96
N LYS A 40 -45.76 51.21 29.68
CA LYS A 40 -46.54 51.68 30.85
C LYS A 40 -47.77 52.37 30.31
N ALA A 41 -48.94 51.83 30.60
CA ALA A 41 -50.20 52.52 30.49
C ALA A 41 -50.26 53.60 31.59
N GLY A 42 -50.40 54.87 31.20
CA GLY A 42 -50.59 56.02 32.10
C GLY A 42 -51.36 57.10 31.39
N ALA A 43 -52.52 57.46 31.96
CA ALA A 43 -53.53 58.32 31.44
C ALA A 43 -53.13 59.81 31.35
N GLY A 44 -53.63 60.49 30.34
CA GLY A 44 -54.23 61.85 30.38
C GLY A 44 -53.29 63.02 30.40
N SER A 45 -53.30 63.85 29.38
CA SER A 45 -53.87 65.22 29.33
C SER A 45 -53.47 65.90 27.98
N PHE A 46 -54.40 66.65 27.46
CA PHE A 46 -54.36 67.47 26.27
C PHE A 46 -53.51 68.73 26.44
N GLY A 47 -52.68 69.09 25.44
CA GLY A 47 -52.10 70.41 25.27
C GLY A 47 -51.59 70.57 23.81
N PRO A 48 -51.98 71.69 23.11
CA PRO A 48 -51.64 71.87 21.70
C PRO A 48 -50.28 72.56 21.53
N ASN A 49 -49.61 72.25 20.43
CA ASN A 49 -48.43 72.83 19.86
C ASN A 49 -47.10 72.08 20.13
N ALA A 50 -46.77 71.20 19.18
CA ALA A 50 -45.41 70.79 18.99
C ALA A 50 -45.08 70.71 17.50
N ALA A 51 -43.94 71.31 17.11
CA ALA A 51 -43.40 71.37 15.80
C ALA A 51 -43.01 69.95 15.28
N PRO A 52 -42.86 69.70 13.91
CA PRO A 52 -42.60 68.41 13.34
C PRO A 52 -41.20 67.92 13.71
N ASP A 53 -41.14 66.78 14.35
CA ASP A 53 -39.92 66.06 14.68
C ASP A 53 -39.25 65.62 13.39
N ARG A 54 -38.00 66.10 13.13
CA ARG A 54 -37.15 65.65 12.01
C ARG A 54 -36.74 64.22 12.29
N GLY A 55 -37.22 63.35 11.42
CA GLY A 55 -37.03 61.92 11.36
C GLY A 55 -35.74 61.35 11.95
N LYS A 56 -35.83 60.60 13.00
CA LYS A 56 -34.84 59.67 13.46
C LYS A 56 -34.75 58.53 12.43
N LYS A 57 -33.59 58.41 11.77
CA LYS A 57 -33.30 57.27 10.89
C LYS A 57 -33.53 55.98 11.68
N PRO A 58 -34.14 54.96 11.10
CA PRO A 58 -34.42 53.73 11.82
C PRO A 58 -33.12 53.04 12.26
N ALA A 59 -33.04 52.61 13.52
CA ALA A 59 -31.92 51.91 14.14
C ALA A 59 -31.65 50.53 13.50
N TRP A 60 -32.23 50.27 12.36
CA TRP A 60 -32.17 49.00 11.63
C TRP A 60 -30.90 48.84 10.77
N THR A 61 -30.31 49.94 10.35
CA THR A 61 -29.15 49.94 9.47
C THR A 61 -27.90 49.40 10.15
N GLY A 62 -27.70 49.60 11.45
CA GLY A 62 -26.55 49.07 12.19
C GLY A 62 -26.65 47.56 12.44
N LYS A 63 -27.86 47.08 12.75
CA LYS A 63 -28.09 45.64 13.01
C LYS A 63 -27.99 44.80 11.73
N ALA A 64 -28.51 45.30 10.61
CA ALA A 64 -28.37 44.67 9.32
C ALA A 64 -26.90 44.61 8.86
N ALA A 65 -26.12 45.67 9.10
CA ALA A 65 -24.70 45.69 8.78
C ALA A 65 -23.88 44.70 9.62
N ILE A 66 -24.19 44.55 10.92
CA ILE A 66 -23.54 43.57 11.80
C ILE A 66 -23.87 42.14 11.35
N VAL A 67 -25.13 41.84 11.02
CA VAL A 67 -25.55 40.53 10.52
C VAL A 67 -24.84 40.20 9.18
N LEU A 68 -24.78 41.16 8.25
CA LEU A 68 -24.09 40.96 6.99
C LEU A 68 -22.58 40.76 7.17
N ALA A 69 -21.93 41.53 8.04
CA ALA A 69 -20.51 41.36 8.37
C ALA A 69 -20.24 40.00 9.02
N SER A 70 -21.14 39.53 9.90
CA SER A 70 -21.00 38.18 10.50
C SER A 70 -21.13 37.06 9.45
N PHE A 71 -22.06 37.19 8.50
CA PHE A 71 -22.16 36.21 7.37
C PHE A 71 -20.96 36.22 6.46
N LEU A 72 -20.39 37.41 6.19
CA LEU A 72 -19.15 37.51 5.38
C LEU A 72 -17.93 36.90 6.10
N ILE A 73 -17.82 37.12 7.43
CA ILE A 73 -16.74 36.53 8.21
C ILE A 73 -16.89 34.99 8.28
N VAL A 74 -18.08 34.48 8.57
CA VAL A 74 -18.35 33.04 8.63
C VAL A 74 -18.15 32.41 7.23
N GLY A 75 -18.63 33.08 6.19
CA GLY A 75 -18.44 32.63 4.80
C GLY A 75 -16.97 32.63 4.37
N SER A 76 -16.18 33.63 4.77
CA SER A 76 -14.75 33.69 4.47
C SER A 76 -13.96 32.62 5.24
N VAL A 77 -14.28 32.38 6.51
CA VAL A 77 -13.69 31.31 7.33
C VAL A 77 -14.07 29.94 6.77
N ALA A 78 -15.33 29.72 6.40
CA ALA A 78 -15.76 28.47 5.76
C ALA A 78 -15.09 28.26 4.40
N TYR A 79 -14.92 29.30 3.60
CA TYR A 79 -14.26 29.24 2.30
C TYR A 79 -12.75 29.01 2.43
N THR A 80 -12.07 29.69 3.36
CA THR A 80 -10.64 29.43 3.63
C THR A 80 -10.42 28.05 4.23
N SER A 81 -11.32 27.57 5.10
CA SER A 81 -11.28 26.20 5.62
C SER A 81 -11.55 25.17 4.52
N TYR A 82 -12.46 25.43 3.58
CA TYR A 82 -12.70 24.59 2.41
C TYR A 82 -11.49 24.54 1.48
N LEU A 83 -10.85 25.68 1.20
CA LEU A 83 -9.62 25.72 0.41
C LEU A 83 -8.47 25.00 1.12
N HIS A 84 -8.32 25.18 2.42
CA HIS A 84 -7.29 24.49 3.21
C HIS A 84 -7.55 22.98 3.29
N PHE A 85 -8.81 22.57 3.46
CA PHE A 85 -9.21 21.17 3.44
C PHE A 85 -9.06 20.53 2.05
N SER A 86 -9.31 21.27 0.99
CA SER A 86 -9.14 20.82 -0.41
C SER A 86 -7.65 20.75 -0.80
N SER A 87 -6.78 21.59 -0.24
CA SER A 87 -5.34 21.53 -0.44
C SER A 87 -4.64 20.49 0.44
N SER A 88 -5.21 20.14 1.62
CA SER A 88 -4.60 19.14 2.52
C SER A 88 -4.74 17.69 2.03
N HIS A 89 -5.57 17.42 1.02
CA HIS A 89 -5.64 16.09 0.37
C HIS A 89 -4.50 15.86 -0.63
N SER A 90 -3.80 16.92 -1.02
CA SER A 90 -2.67 16.82 -1.94
C SER A 90 -1.34 16.41 -1.28
N ASP A 91 -1.27 16.38 0.05
CA ASP A 91 -0.04 16.17 0.81
C ASP A 91 0.01 14.79 1.50
N GLU A 92 -0.87 13.87 1.12
CA GLU A 92 -0.92 12.50 1.66
C GLU A 92 -0.78 11.47 0.53
N LEU A 93 -0.16 10.32 0.84
CA LEU A 93 -0.05 9.15 -0.03
C LEU A 93 -0.27 7.89 0.79
N TYR A 94 -1.19 7.04 0.36
CA TYR A 94 -1.48 5.74 0.99
C TYR A 94 -0.90 4.62 0.13
N VAL A 95 0.15 3.98 0.64
CA VAL A 95 0.90 2.89 -0.02
C VAL A 95 0.50 1.57 0.59
N TYR A 96 0.30 0.53 -0.23
CA TYR A 96 0.03 -0.82 0.19
C TYR A 96 1.02 -1.76 -0.49
N ASN A 97 1.94 -2.35 0.27
CA ASN A 97 3.04 -3.13 -0.26
C ASN A 97 3.29 -4.40 0.58
N TRP A 98 4.18 -5.23 0.13
CA TRP A 98 4.68 -6.40 0.85
C TRP A 98 5.45 -6.01 2.11
N GLY A 99 5.55 -6.92 3.07
CA GLY A 99 6.48 -6.80 4.19
C GLY A 99 7.93 -6.82 3.71
N GLU A 100 8.82 -6.07 4.40
CA GLU A 100 10.28 -6.06 4.14
C GLU A 100 10.67 -5.81 2.66
N TYR A 101 9.93 -4.95 1.98
CA TYR A 101 10.02 -4.78 0.53
C TYR A 101 10.34 -3.34 0.11
N ILE A 102 10.80 -2.53 1.04
CA ILE A 102 11.32 -1.18 0.82
C ILE A 102 12.27 -0.80 1.96
N ASP A 103 13.35 -0.11 1.66
CA ASP A 103 14.15 0.59 2.67
C ASP A 103 13.34 1.79 3.20
N GLU A 104 13.01 1.79 4.49
CA GLU A 104 12.22 2.85 5.13
C GLU A 104 12.85 4.24 4.92
N SER A 105 14.19 4.33 4.80
CA SER A 105 14.87 5.58 4.52
C SER A 105 14.55 6.17 3.14
N VAL A 106 14.07 5.35 2.20
CA VAL A 106 13.53 5.79 0.89
C VAL A 106 12.21 6.52 1.07
N ILE A 107 11.38 6.09 2.04
CA ILE A 107 10.13 6.77 2.40
C ILE A 107 10.44 8.16 2.98
N ASP A 108 11.36 8.23 3.94
CA ASP A 108 11.79 9.48 4.57
C ASP A 108 12.34 10.47 3.53
N GLU A 109 13.12 9.97 2.55
CA GLU A 109 13.69 10.79 1.48
C GLU A 109 12.59 11.32 0.54
N PHE A 110 11.61 10.50 0.18
CA PHE A 110 10.46 10.93 -0.59
C PHE A 110 9.64 12.02 0.12
N GLU A 111 9.36 11.83 1.42
CA GLU A 111 8.66 12.82 2.23
C GLU A 111 9.44 14.14 2.32
N ALA A 112 10.75 14.05 2.54
CA ALA A 112 11.62 15.23 2.64
C ALA A 112 11.71 16.02 1.31
N GLU A 113 11.76 15.33 0.16
CA GLU A 113 11.84 15.98 -1.15
C GLU A 113 10.50 16.57 -1.63
N THR A 114 9.39 15.87 -1.32
CA THR A 114 8.09 16.21 -1.91
C THR A 114 7.15 16.96 -0.96
N GLY A 115 7.38 16.84 0.35
CA GLY A 115 6.45 17.28 1.38
C GLY A 115 5.17 16.43 1.48
N ILE A 116 5.12 15.29 0.78
CA ILE A 116 3.98 14.36 0.80
C ILE A 116 4.19 13.37 1.93
N HIS A 117 3.24 13.28 2.85
CA HIS A 117 3.29 12.31 3.95
C HIS A 117 2.81 10.93 3.48
N VAL A 118 3.59 9.89 3.77
CA VAL A 118 3.32 8.51 3.37
C VAL A 118 2.72 7.71 4.51
N THR A 119 1.54 7.14 4.29
CA THR A 119 0.99 6.08 5.13
C THR A 119 1.26 4.76 4.43
N TYR A 120 2.05 3.91 5.07
CA TYR A 120 2.53 2.66 4.48
C TYR A 120 1.95 1.47 5.22
N ASP A 121 1.11 0.69 4.54
CA ASP A 121 0.48 -0.52 5.06
C ASP A 121 1.03 -1.76 4.34
N LEU A 122 1.00 -2.91 5.01
CA LEU A 122 1.57 -4.16 4.55
C LEU A 122 0.51 -5.21 4.26
N PHE A 123 0.81 -6.09 3.29
CA PHE A 123 0.08 -7.34 3.05
C PHE A 123 1.07 -8.51 2.89
N GLU A 124 0.62 -9.72 3.19
CA GLU A 124 1.45 -10.92 3.09
C GLU A 124 1.24 -11.68 1.77
N THR A 125 0.04 -11.60 1.18
CA THR A 125 -0.29 -12.30 -0.07
C THR A 125 -1.15 -11.44 -1.00
N ASN A 126 -1.04 -11.68 -2.31
CA ASN A 126 -1.92 -11.04 -3.31
C ASN A 126 -3.41 -11.37 -3.03
N GLU A 127 -3.68 -12.56 -2.49
CA GLU A 127 -5.01 -13.05 -2.16
C GLU A 127 -5.63 -12.29 -0.98
N GLU A 128 -4.83 -11.76 -0.07
CA GLU A 128 -5.27 -10.86 1.02
C GLU A 128 -5.45 -9.43 0.52
N MET A 129 -4.53 -8.94 -0.31
CA MET A 129 -4.56 -7.59 -0.86
C MET A 129 -5.76 -7.38 -1.80
N TYR A 130 -6.02 -8.33 -2.70
CA TYR A 130 -7.03 -8.19 -3.75
C TYR A 130 -8.44 -7.86 -3.22
N PRO A 131 -9.03 -8.60 -2.26
CA PRO A 131 -10.36 -8.29 -1.74
C PRO A 131 -10.43 -6.94 -1.02
N VAL A 132 -9.33 -6.44 -0.45
CA VAL A 132 -9.27 -5.11 0.17
C VAL A 132 -9.44 -4.02 -0.89
N ILE A 133 -8.73 -4.16 -2.02
CA ILE A 133 -8.84 -3.22 -3.15
C ILE A 133 -10.22 -3.35 -3.81
N GLU A 134 -10.71 -4.57 -4.05
CA GLU A 134 -12.01 -4.82 -4.68
C GLU A 134 -13.16 -4.24 -3.84
N ALA A 135 -13.12 -4.39 -2.53
CA ALA A 135 -14.12 -3.84 -1.62
C ALA A 135 -14.17 -2.30 -1.60
N GLY A 136 -13.07 -1.64 -1.96
CA GLY A 136 -12.97 -0.16 -2.03
C GLY A 136 -13.23 0.57 -0.71
N GLY A 137 -13.20 -0.14 0.42
CA GLY A 137 -13.47 0.42 1.75
C GLY A 137 -12.29 1.22 2.31
N VAL A 138 -11.08 0.90 1.89
CA VAL A 138 -9.85 1.64 2.15
C VAL A 138 -9.37 2.21 0.82
N ASN A 139 -8.98 3.49 0.81
CA ASN A 139 -8.50 4.11 -0.42
C ASN A 139 -6.97 4.14 -0.37
N TYR A 140 -6.35 3.12 -0.90
CA TYR A 140 -4.93 3.16 -1.23
C TYR A 140 -4.73 3.92 -2.53
N ASP A 141 -3.64 4.66 -2.61
CA ASP A 141 -3.29 5.46 -3.79
C ASP A 141 -2.34 4.69 -4.71
N VAL A 142 -1.51 3.83 -4.14
CA VAL A 142 -0.56 3.00 -4.89
C VAL A 142 -0.40 1.65 -4.20
N VAL A 143 -0.32 0.58 -4.99
CA VAL A 143 -0.20 -0.82 -4.55
C VAL A 143 0.86 -1.51 -5.39
N CYS A 144 1.57 -2.49 -4.83
CA CYS A 144 2.62 -3.26 -5.53
C CYS A 144 2.27 -4.76 -5.62
N PRO A 145 1.32 -5.18 -6.47
CA PRO A 145 1.00 -6.59 -6.69
C PRO A 145 1.95 -7.28 -7.66
N SER A 146 1.88 -8.61 -7.68
CA SER A 146 2.57 -9.42 -8.68
C SER A 146 1.83 -9.45 -10.02
N ASP A 147 2.53 -9.80 -11.06
CA ASP A 147 2.11 -9.83 -12.46
C ASP A 147 0.71 -10.44 -12.71
N TYR A 148 0.45 -11.66 -12.22
CA TYR A 148 -0.82 -12.35 -12.40
C TYR A 148 -1.99 -11.63 -11.70
N MET A 149 -1.70 -10.96 -10.60
CA MET A 149 -2.71 -10.20 -9.88
C MET A 149 -2.98 -8.86 -10.56
N ILE A 150 -1.96 -8.22 -11.15
CA ILE A 150 -2.12 -7.03 -11.99
C ILE A 150 -3.06 -7.35 -13.16
N GLN A 151 -2.84 -8.48 -13.84
CA GLN A 151 -3.73 -8.92 -14.91
C GLN A 151 -5.18 -9.03 -14.43
N LYS A 152 -5.40 -9.74 -13.32
CA LYS A 152 -6.73 -9.93 -12.73
C LYS A 152 -7.37 -8.59 -12.33
N MET A 153 -6.60 -7.68 -11.72
CA MET A 153 -7.11 -6.36 -11.33
C MET A 153 -7.47 -5.51 -12.55
N ALA A 154 -6.66 -5.54 -13.61
CA ALA A 154 -6.94 -4.83 -14.86
C ALA A 154 -8.21 -5.37 -15.56
N GLU A 155 -8.35 -6.70 -15.67
CA GLU A 155 -9.52 -7.36 -16.24
C GLU A 155 -10.81 -7.02 -15.48
N ASN A 156 -10.72 -6.83 -14.15
CA ASN A 156 -11.85 -6.46 -13.30
C ASN A 156 -12.09 -4.94 -13.17
N GLY A 157 -11.30 -4.12 -13.89
CA GLY A 157 -11.47 -2.65 -13.89
C GLY A 157 -11.09 -1.99 -12.56
N LEU A 158 -10.18 -2.61 -11.78
CA LEU A 158 -9.75 -2.13 -10.48
C LEU A 158 -8.54 -1.20 -10.53
N LEU A 159 -8.01 -0.91 -11.72
CA LEU A 159 -6.83 -0.07 -11.92
C LEU A 159 -7.15 1.21 -12.69
N ALA A 160 -6.48 2.29 -12.32
CA ALA A 160 -6.45 3.54 -13.06
C ALA A 160 -5.24 3.58 -13.99
N GLU A 161 -5.40 4.13 -15.19
CA GLU A 161 -4.29 4.34 -16.12
C GLU A 161 -3.29 5.35 -15.53
N ILE A 162 -1.99 5.06 -15.63
CA ILE A 162 -0.90 5.94 -15.21
C ILE A 162 -0.70 7.04 -16.25
N ASN A 163 -0.60 8.28 -15.81
CA ASN A 163 -0.16 9.37 -16.67
C ASN A 163 1.38 9.40 -16.70
N PHE A 164 1.98 8.84 -17.75
CA PHE A 164 3.43 8.73 -17.88
C PHE A 164 4.15 10.09 -18.09
N ASP A 165 3.43 11.16 -18.37
CA ASP A 165 4.01 12.52 -18.34
C ASP A 165 4.46 12.89 -16.91
N ASN A 166 3.85 12.32 -15.89
CA ASN A 166 4.21 12.48 -14.48
C ASN A 166 5.28 11.45 -14.02
N VAL A 167 5.63 10.47 -14.86
CA VAL A 167 6.61 9.41 -14.56
C VAL A 167 7.78 9.42 -15.57
N PRO A 168 8.48 10.54 -15.77
CA PRO A 168 9.56 10.63 -16.78
C PRO A 168 10.76 9.72 -16.50
N ASN A 169 10.92 9.24 -15.27
CA ASN A 169 12.00 8.33 -14.88
C ASN A 169 11.74 6.87 -15.32
N ILE A 170 10.58 6.54 -15.89
CA ILE A 170 10.33 5.22 -16.49
C ILE A 170 11.36 4.86 -17.56
N LYS A 171 12.01 5.86 -18.16
CA LYS A 171 13.13 5.66 -19.11
C LYS A 171 14.33 4.91 -18.52
N ASN A 172 14.43 4.85 -17.20
CA ASN A 172 15.50 4.13 -16.49
C ASN A 172 15.17 2.64 -16.32
N ILE A 173 13.91 2.24 -16.53
CA ILE A 173 13.50 0.83 -16.53
C ILE A 173 13.96 0.18 -17.83
N ASP A 174 14.67 -0.97 -17.72
CA ASP A 174 15.12 -1.71 -18.89
C ASP A 174 13.94 -2.18 -19.74
N GLN A 175 14.04 -1.97 -21.05
CA GLN A 175 13.01 -2.31 -22.02
C GLN A 175 12.61 -3.79 -21.97
N VAL A 176 13.51 -4.68 -21.57
CA VAL A 176 13.22 -6.12 -21.40
C VAL A 176 12.08 -6.34 -20.42
N TYR A 177 12.04 -5.61 -19.30
CA TYR A 177 10.98 -5.75 -18.30
C TYR A 177 9.68 -5.10 -18.73
N LEU A 178 9.74 -3.96 -19.43
CA LEU A 178 8.55 -3.35 -20.04
C LEU A 178 7.92 -4.25 -21.12
N GLU A 179 8.73 -4.93 -21.92
CA GLU A 179 8.24 -5.91 -22.89
C GLU A 179 7.64 -7.15 -22.20
N LYS A 180 8.28 -7.65 -21.14
CA LYS A 180 7.73 -8.78 -20.34
C LYS A 180 6.40 -8.40 -19.67
N SER A 181 6.26 -7.17 -19.20
CA SER A 181 5.04 -6.68 -18.56
C SER A 181 3.82 -6.68 -19.50
N LYS A 182 4.03 -6.66 -20.81
CA LYS A 182 2.93 -6.78 -21.78
C LYS A 182 2.17 -8.11 -21.71
N ALA A 183 2.73 -9.11 -21.04
CA ALA A 183 2.04 -10.38 -20.81
C ALA A 183 0.83 -10.23 -19.88
N PHE A 184 0.86 -9.27 -18.96
CA PHE A 184 -0.17 -9.02 -17.97
C PHE A 184 -0.78 -7.60 -18.04
N ASP A 185 -0.09 -6.65 -18.67
CA ASP A 185 -0.53 -5.29 -18.99
C ASP A 185 -0.17 -4.98 -20.45
N PRO A 186 -0.97 -5.43 -21.44
CA PRO A 186 -0.61 -5.48 -22.86
C PRO A 186 -0.13 -4.16 -23.46
N ASP A 187 -0.64 -3.04 -22.97
CA ASP A 187 -0.29 -1.70 -23.44
C ASP A 187 0.62 -0.95 -22.47
N ASN A 188 1.08 -1.59 -21.39
CA ASN A 188 1.82 -0.96 -20.29
C ASN A 188 1.14 0.31 -19.78
N ARG A 189 -0.19 0.25 -19.55
CA ARG A 189 -0.97 1.41 -19.13
C ARG A 189 -1.14 1.55 -17.63
N TYR A 190 -1.07 0.42 -16.92
CA TYR A 190 -1.47 0.32 -15.52
C TYR A 190 -0.32 0.09 -14.57
N SER A 191 0.83 -0.37 -15.06
CA SER A 191 1.90 -0.88 -14.19
C SER A 191 3.28 -0.31 -14.56
N VAL A 192 4.13 -0.16 -13.52
CA VAL A 192 5.55 0.16 -13.66
C VAL A 192 6.36 -0.88 -12.88
N PRO A 193 7.25 -1.66 -13.53
CA PRO A 193 8.06 -2.66 -12.87
C PRO A 193 8.88 -2.08 -11.72
N TYR A 194 8.87 -2.78 -10.58
CA TYR A 194 9.55 -2.39 -9.36
C TYR A 194 10.71 -3.32 -9.02
N THR A 195 10.40 -4.61 -8.92
CA THR A 195 11.37 -5.67 -8.66
C THR A 195 11.01 -6.90 -9.48
N TRP A 196 11.96 -7.81 -9.60
CA TRP A 196 11.74 -9.08 -10.26
C TRP A 196 12.59 -10.18 -9.61
N GLY A 197 12.21 -11.41 -9.84
CA GLY A 197 12.96 -12.54 -9.34
C GLY A 197 12.48 -13.86 -9.90
N THR A 198 13.03 -14.91 -9.34
CA THR A 198 12.69 -16.29 -9.64
C THR A 198 12.37 -17.04 -8.35
N VAL A 199 11.79 -18.21 -8.47
CA VAL A 199 11.58 -19.15 -7.36
C VAL A 199 12.55 -20.30 -7.52
N GLY A 200 13.20 -20.74 -6.44
CA GLY A 200 14.14 -21.87 -6.48
C GLY A 200 14.18 -22.60 -5.16
N ILE A 201 15.15 -23.49 -5.02
CA ILE A 201 15.37 -24.29 -3.83
C ILE A 201 16.62 -23.79 -3.11
N ILE A 202 16.46 -23.31 -1.86
CA ILE A 202 17.57 -23.12 -0.94
C ILE A 202 17.80 -24.43 -0.17
N TYR A 203 19.04 -24.73 0.16
CA TYR A 203 19.35 -25.91 0.94
C TYR A 203 20.56 -25.71 1.86
N ASN A 204 20.54 -26.40 2.99
CA ASN A 204 21.63 -26.49 3.94
C ASN A 204 22.51 -27.68 3.55
N VAL A 205 23.73 -27.38 3.10
CA VAL A 205 24.68 -28.38 2.57
C VAL A 205 24.97 -29.46 3.58
N GLN A 206 25.35 -29.10 4.80
CA GLN A 206 25.75 -30.02 5.86
C GLN A 206 24.59 -30.89 6.32
N LYS A 207 23.39 -30.31 6.42
CA LYS A 207 22.21 -31.07 6.81
C LYS A 207 21.79 -32.10 5.75
N LEU A 208 21.93 -31.77 4.46
CA LEU A 208 21.73 -32.75 3.37
C LEU A 208 22.74 -33.88 3.45
N GLU A 209 24.03 -33.58 3.75
CA GLU A 209 25.06 -34.60 3.93
C GLU A 209 24.72 -35.53 5.10
N GLU A 210 24.27 -34.99 6.24
CA GLU A 210 23.83 -35.79 7.41
C GLU A 210 22.64 -36.71 7.08
N LEU A 211 21.71 -36.26 6.26
CA LEU A 211 20.57 -37.04 5.80
C LEU A 211 20.94 -38.03 4.67
N GLY A 212 22.15 -37.93 4.10
CA GLY A 212 22.58 -38.71 2.95
C GLY A 212 21.77 -38.38 1.68
N VAL A 213 21.30 -37.14 1.56
CA VAL A 213 20.55 -36.61 0.40
C VAL A 213 21.50 -35.79 -0.46
N PRO A 214 21.58 -36.01 -1.78
CA PRO A 214 22.38 -35.17 -2.66
C PRO A 214 21.78 -33.75 -2.74
N ALA A 215 22.62 -32.77 -3.14
CA ALA A 215 22.14 -31.43 -3.45
C ALA A 215 21.03 -31.48 -4.51
N PRO A 216 19.92 -30.76 -4.32
CA PRO A 216 18.80 -30.78 -5.25
C PRO A 216 19.20 -30.16 -6.60
N THR A 217 18.66 -30.70 -7.70
CA THR A 217 18.81 -30.17 -9.06
C THR A 217 17.48 -30.05 -9.79
N LYS A 218 16.45 -30.68 -9.24
CA LYS A 218 15.11 -30.80 -9.82
C LYS A 218 14.04 -30.56 -8.77
N TRP A 219 12.85 -30.20 -9.24
CA TRP A 219 11.69 -30.10 -8.34
C TRP A 219 11.33 -31.44 -7.72
N SER A 220 11.49 -32.55 -8.45
CA SER A 220 11.25 -33.94 -7.95
C SER A 220 12.06 -34.28 -6.71
N ASP A 221 13.20 -33.66 -6.48
CA ASP A 221 14.05 -33.90 -5.31
C ASP A 221 13.33 -33.54 -3.99
N LEU A 222 12.32 -32.65 -4.04
CA LEU A 222 11.46 -32.31 -2.90
C LEU A 222 10.46 -33.41 -2.51
N TRP A 223 10.42 -34.56 -3.20
CA TRP A 223 9.61 -35.74 -2.84
C TRP A 223 10.48 -36.87 -2.27
N ASP A 224 11.74 -36.62 -1.96
CA ASP A 224 12.61 -37.61 -1.31
C ASP A 224 12.13 -37.87 0.12
N GLU A 225 11.82 -39.12 0.44
CA GLU A 225 11.33 -39.57 1.77
C GLU A 225 12.35 -39.25 2.90
N ARG A 226 13.63 -39.12 2.58
CA ARG A 226 14.69 -38.75 3.55
C ARG A 226 14.55 -37.31 4.04
N LEU A 227 13.87 -36.45 3.28
CA LEU A 227 13.58 -35.07 3.63
C LEU A 227 12.31 -34.91 4.50
N LYS A 228 11.76 -35.99 5.02
CA LYS A 228 10.52 -35.91 5.81
C LYS A 228 10.66 -35.02 7.03
N GLY A 229 9.88 -33.93 7.09
CA GLY A 229 9.93 -32.93 8.15
C GLY A 229 11.05 -31.90 8.00
N GLU A 230 11.71 -31.88 6.85
CA GLU A 230 12.87 -31.03 6.53
C GLU A 230 12.62 -30.10 5.32
N ILE A 231 11.39 -30.06 4.82
CA ILE A 231 10.99 -29.27 3.65
C ILE A 231 10.16 -28.06 4.08
N LEU A 232 10.55 -26.88 3.66
CA LEU A 232 9.75 -25.65 3.73
C LEU A 232 9.17 -25.39 2.35
N MET A 233 7.83 -25.37 2.25
CA MET A 233 7.12 -25.03 1.02
C MET A 233 6.57 -23.60 1.08
N GLN A 234 6.35 -23.00 -0.08
CA GLN A 234 5.70 -21.70 -0.17
C GLN A 234 4.24 -21.76 0.26
N ASP A 235 3.83 -20.83 1.15
CA ASP A 235 2.43 -20.56 1.48
C ASP A 235 1.82 -19.57 0.46
N SER A 236 2.16 -19.80 -0.79
CA SER A 236 1.60 -19.18 -1.98
C SER A 236 0.99 -20.27 -2.84
N VAL A 237 -0.32 -20.16 -3.09
CA VAL A 237 -1.03 -21.14 -3.94
C VAL A 237 -0.38 -21.23 -5.31
N ARG A 238 -0.02 -20.09 -5.90
CA ARG A 238 0.58 -20.02 -7.22
C ARG A 238 1.93 -20.71 -7.26
N ASP A 239 2.83 -20.41 -6.32
CA ASP A 239 4.18 -20.96 -6.32
C ASP A 239 4.20 -22.43 -5.89
N ALA A 240 3.38 -22.82 -4.93
CA ALA A 240 3.23 -24.23 -4.58
C ALA A 240 2.74 -25.06 -5.77
N PHE A 241 1.75 -24.57 -6.52
CA PHE A 241 1.29 -25.24 -7.74
C PHE A 241 2.34 -25.21 -8.86
N MET A 242 3.11 -24.10 -8.99
CA MET A 242 4.21 -24.00 -9.97
C MET A 242 5.21 -25.13 -9.79
N VAL A 243 5.63 -25.42 -8.55
CA VAL A 243 6.56 -26.52 -8.24
C VAL A 243 6.04 -27.85 -8.79
N ALA A 244 4.77 -28.20 -8.50
CA ALA A 244 4.19 -29.45 -8.96
C ALA A 244 3.93 -29.48 -10.47
N LEU A 245 3.47 -28.37 -11.05
CA LEU A 245 3.24 -28.27 -12.49
C LEU A 245 4.53 -28.40 -13.29
N LYS A 246 5.62 -27.78 -12.81
CA LYS A 246 6.94 -27.90 -13.45
C LYS A 246 7.49 -29.31 -13.37
N GLU A 247 7.37 -29.98 -12.22
CA GLU A 247 7.73 -31.39 -12.06
C GLU A 247 6.98 -32.29 -13.06
N LEU A 248 5.70 -32.01 -13.29
CA LEU A 248 4.87 -32.74 -14.25
C LEU A 248 5.12 -32.34 -15.72
N GLY A 249 5.96 -31.32 -15.97
CA GLY A 249 6.25 -30.80 -17.31
C GLY A 249 5.15 -29.92 -17.90
N TYR A 250 4.23 -29.42 -17.04
CA TYR A 250 3.14 -28.54 -17.45
C TYR A 250 3.54 -27.06 -17.37
N SER A 251 2.75 -26.22 -18.04
CA SER A 251 2.86 -24.77 -17.86
C SER A 251 2.37 -24.35 -16.48
N MET A 252 3.12 -23.51 -15.78
CA MET A 252 2.63 -22.91 -14.53
C MET A 252 1.42 -21.99 -14.73
N ASN A 253 1.14 -21.57 -15.96
CA ASN A 253 0.00 -20.74 -16.34
C ASN A 253 -1.14 -21.57 -16.96
N THR A 254 -1.11 -22.91 -16.79
CA THR A 254 -2.21 -23.74 -17.29
C THR A 254 -3.54 -23.39 -16.66
N THR A 255 -4.60 -23.48 -17.43
CA THR A 255 -6.00 -23.40 -17.00
C THR A 255 -6.72 -24.74 -17.19
N ASP A 256 -5.99 -25.79 -17.60
CA ASP A 256 -6.53 -27.11 -17.78
C ASP A 256 -6.80 -27.78 -16.41
N GLU A 257 -8.06 -28.09 -16.18
CA GLU A 257 -8.50 -28.68 -14.90
C GLU A 257 -7.83 -30.02 -14.62
N ALA A 258 -7.56 -30.83 -15.65
CA ALA A 258 -6.92 -32.13 -15.47
C ALA A 258 -5.47 -31.98 -15.01
N GLU A 259 -4.70 -31.06 -15.62
CA GLU A 259 -3.32 -30.73 -15.20
C GLU A 259 -3.29 -30.19 -13.77
N LEU A 260 -4.22 -29.31 -13.42
CA LEU A 260 -4.35 -28.76 -12.07
C LEU A 260 -4.69 -29.85 -11.03
N GLN A 261 -5.53 -30.82 -11.37
CA GLN A 261 -5.86 -31.93 -10.49
C GLN A 261 -4.67 -32.91 -10.33
N GLU A 262 -3.86 -33.12 -11.35
CA GLU A 262 -2.62 -33.90 -11.25
C GLU A 262 -1.60 -33.20 -10.34
N ALA A 263 -1.37 -31.90 -10.52
CA ALA A 263 -0.52 -31.11 -9.65
C ALA A 263 -0.97 -31.13 -8.18
N LYS A 264 -2.26 -30.96 -7.94
CA LYS A 264 -2.86 -31.08 -6.61
C LYS A 264 -2.60 -32.47 -5.99
N LYS A 265 -2.76 -33.56 -6.76
CA LYS A 265 -2.50 -34.90 -6.28
C LYS A 265 -1.04 -35.09 -5.90
N LEU A 266 -0.12 -34.51 -6.68
CA LEU A 266 1.32 -34.55 -6.42
C LEU A 266 1.66 -33.80 -5.13
N LEU A 267 1.12 -32.58 -4.94
CA LEU A 267 1.29 -31.80 -3.70
C LEU A 267 0.71 -32.49 -2.47
N LEU A 268 -0.43 -33.17 -2.61
CA LEU A 268 -1.01 -33.98 -1.51
C LEU A 268 -0.12 -35.17 -1.14
N ALA A 269 0.60 -35.75 -2.10
CA ALA A 269 1.57 -36.82 -1.84
C ALA A 269 2.84 -36.28 -1.14
N GLN A 270 3.26 -35.03 -1.43
CA GLN A 270 4.38 -34.36 -0.77
C GLN A 270 4.04 -33.92 0.68
N LYS A 271 2.80 -33.52 0.91
CA LYS A 271 2.38 -32.91 2.18
C LYS A 271 2.87 -33.62 3.46
N PRO A 272 2.92 -34.97 3.55
CA PRO A 272 3.48 -35.65 4.71
C PRO A 272 4.98 -35.45 4.95
N LEU A 273 5.72 -34.98 3.94
CA LEU A 273 7.16 -34.70 3.99
C LEU A 273 7.44 -33.25 4.40
N VAL A 274 6.48 -32.35 4.17
CA VAL A 274 6.61 -30.91 4.44
C VAL A 274 6.58 -30.63 5.93
N GLN A 275 7.54 -29.85 6.41
CA GLN A 275 7.59 -29.34 7.77
C GLN A 275 6.56 -28.22 7.97
N ALA A 276 6.60 -27.23 7.09
CA ALA A 276 5.72 -26.06 7.14
C ALA A 276 5.52 -25.44 5.74
N TYR A 277 4.39 -24.76 5.58
CA TYR A 277 4.16 -23.81 4.51
C TYR A 277 4.43 -22.41 5.06
N VAL A 278 5.34 -21.66 4.43
CA VAL A 278 5.86 -20.38 4.93
C VAL A 278 6.13 -19.42 3.77
N VAL A 279 6.19 -18.13 4.07
CA VAL A 279 6.69 -17.09 3.18
C VAL A 279 7.98 -16.55 3.81
N ASP A 280 7.95 -15.43 4.51
CA ASP A 280 9.15 -14.79 5.08
C ASP A 280 9.79 -15.61 6.22
N GLN A 281 9.01 -16.44 6.94
CA GLN A 281 9.51 -17.29 8.01
C GLN A 281 10.55 -18.34 7.54
N VAL A 282 10.71 -18.53 6.23
CA VAL A 282 11.78 -19.36 5.67
C VAL A 282 13.15 -18.85 6.09
N ARG A 283 13.34 -17.53 6.22
CA ARG A 283 14.58 -16.88 6.66
C ARG A 283 15.03 -17.43 8.00
N ASP A 284 14.21 -17.24 9.04
CA ASP A 284 14.52 -17.67 10.41
C ASP A 284 14.74 -19.18 10.49
N LYS A 285 13.90 -19.96 9.80
CA LYS A 285 13.99 -21.42 9.83
C LYS A 285 15.27 -21.96 9.20
N MET A 286 15.69 -21.37 8.07
CA MET A 286 16.95 -21.76 7.42
C MET A 286 18.16 -21.29 8.25
N LEU A 287 18.15 -20.06 8.79
CA LEU A 287 19.19 -19.52 9.67
C LEU A 287 19.29 -20.22 11.04
N ASN A 288 18.24 -20.89 11.48
CA ASN A 288 18.27 -21.71 12.70
C ASN A 288 18.60 -23.19 12.42
N GLY A 289 18.83 -23.57 11.15
CA GLY A 289 19.05 -24.95 10.78
C GLY A 289 17.84 -25.88 11.02
N GLU A 290 16.63 -25.32 11.03
CA GLU A 290 15.41 -26.09 11.32
C GLU A 290 14.96 -26.97 10.17
N ALA A 291 15.39 -26.68 8.93
CA ALA A 291 15.04 -27.41 7.71
C ALA A 291 16.27 -27.67 6.85
N ALA A 292 16.20 -28.72 6.02
CA ALA A 292 17.27 -29.05 5.08
C ALA A 292 17.09 -28.33 3.73
N VAL A 293 15.84 -28.14 3.30
CA VAL A 293 15.51 -27.48 2.02
C VAL A 293 14.31 -26.56 2.18
N GLY A 294 14.30 -25.50 1.36
CA GLY A 294 13.17 -24.56 1.30
C GLY A 294 12.93 -24.07 -0.13
N VAL A 295 11.67 -23.89 -0.49
CA VAL A 295 11.29 -23.20 -1.73
C VAL A 295 11.20 -21.71 -1.43
N ILE A 296 12.05 -20.89 -2.07
CA ILE A 296 12.19 -19.47 -1.78
C ILE A 296 12.26 -18.62 -3.03
N TYR A 297 12.08 -17.32 -2.86
CA TYR A 297 12.36 -16.31 -3.88
C TYR A 297 13.84 -15.99 -3.94
N SER A 298 14.35 -15.68 -5.14
CA SER A 298 15.80 -15.50 -5.38
C SER A 298 16.45 -14.37 -4.59
N GLY A 299 15.70 -13.32 -4.21
CA GLY A 299 16.21 -12.23 -3.39
C GLY A 299 16.60 -12.68 -1.98
N GLU A 300 15.95 -13.69 -1.44
CA GLU A 300 16.23 -14.21 -0.10
C GLU A 300 17.64 -14.79 0.05
N LEU A 301 18.24 -15.27 -1.05
CA LEU A 301 19.55 -15.90 -1.00
C LEU A 301 20.64 -14.97 -0.46
N LEU A 302 20.72 -13.75 -1.02
CA LEU A 302 21.77 -12.80 -0.62
C LEU A 302 21.62 -12.41 0.85
N TYR A 303 20.40 -12.11 1.27
CA TYR A 303 20.09 -11.82 2.67
C TYR A 303 20.52 -12.98 3.58
N LEU A 304 20.13 -14.21 3.25
CA LEU A 304 20.43 -15.39 4.07
C LEU A 304 21.93 -15.69 4.15
N GLN A 305 22.67 -15.47 3.06
CA GLN A 305 24.12 -15.66 3.05
C GLN A 305 24.84 -14.62 3.90
N GLU A 306 24.45 -13.33 3.81
CA GLU A 306 25.03 -12.26 4.64
C GLU A 306 24.72 -12.47 6.12
N GLU A 307 23.49 -12.86 6.47
CA GLU A 307 23.14 -13.17 7.86
C GLU A 307 23.84 -14.43 8.37
N ALA A 308 23.99 -15.46 7.56
CA ALA A 308 24.73 -16.67 7.93
C ALA A 308 26.20 -16.37 8.25
N GLU A 309 26.85 -15.50 7.47
CA GLU A 309 28.20 -15.01 7.74
C GLU A 309 28.27 -14.20 9.04
N THR A 310 27.31 -13.27 9.23
CA THR A 310 27.23 -12.41 10.43
C THR A 310 27.04 -13.22 11.70
N LEU A 311 26.21 -14.26 11.64
CA LEU A 311 25.91 -15.17 12.74
C LEU A 311 27.04 -16.21 12.96
N ASN A 312 28.02 -16.30 12.03
CA ASN A 312 29.08 -17.31 12.03
C ASN A 312 28.51 -18.73 12.11
N LEU A 313 27.54 -19.03 11.26
CA LEU A 313 26.95 -20.36 11.19
C LEU A 313 28.01 -21.40 10.76
N ASP A 314 27.84 -22.62 11.22
CA ASP A 314 28.72 -23.76 10.91
C ASP A 314 28.25 -24.60 9.72
N TYR A 315 27.35 -24.05 8.91
CA TYR A 315 26.80 -24.64 7.69
C TYR A 315 26.63 -23.61 6.59
N ASP A 316 26.63 -24.10 5.34
CA ASP A 316 26.52 -23.31 4.14
C ASP A 316 25.08 -23.38 3.59
N LEU A 317 24.55 -22.24 3.16
CA LEU A 317 23.29 -22.12 2.45
C LEU A 317 23.53 -21.89 0.97
N GLU A 318 23.04 -22.81 0.15
CA GLU A 318 23.18 -22.78 -1.30
C GLU A 318 21.80 -22.71 -1.97
N TYR A 319 21.76 -22.26 -3.22
CA TYR A 319 20.52 -22.09 -3.98
C TYR A 319 20.64 -22.70 -5.38
N VAL A 320 19.56 -23.28 -5.85
CA VAL A 320 19.50 -23.86 -7.20
C VAL A 320 18.20 -23.49 -7.90
N LEU A 321 18.31 -23.18 -9.19
CA LEU A 321 17.17 -23.13 -10.11
C LEU A 321 16.99 -24.53 -10.71
N PRO A 322 15.86 -25.22 -10.47
CA PRO A 322 15.63 -26.56 -10.98
C PRO A 322 15.65 -26.68 -12.51
N GLU A 323 16.12 -27.83 -13.01
CA GLU A 323 16.31 -28.08 -14.44
C GLU A 323 15.01 -27.96 -15.26
N GLU A 324 13.84 -28.25 -14.67
CA GLU A 324 12.53 -28.14 -15.31
C GLU A 324 12.12 -26.66 -15.55
N GLY A 325 12.93 -25.72 -15.06
CA GLY A 325 12.64 -24.30 -15.09
C GLY A 325 11.74 -23.86 -13.95
N THR A 326 11.53 -22.56 -13.84
CA THR A 326 10.84 -21.94 -12.72
C THR A 326 9.99 -20.75 -13.14
N ASN A 327 9.37 -20.12 -12.16
CA ASN A 327 8.68 -18.86 -12.28
C ASN A 327 9.69 -17.70 -12.43
N ILE A 328 9.41 -16.78 -13.34
CA ILE A 328 9.94 -15.42 -13.33
C ILE A 328 8.74 -14.54 -13.02
N TRP A 329 8.80 -13.81 -11.93
CA TRP A 329 7.77 -12.88 -11.51
C TRP A 329 8.27 -11.44 -11.60
N ILE A 330 7.34 -10.51 -11.82
CA ILE A 330 7.60 -9.07 -11.84
C ILE A 330 6.54 -8.42 -10.97
N ASP A 331 6.97 -7.83 -9.85
CA ASP A 331 6.12 -6.99 -9.05
C ASP A 331 6.17 -5.56 -9.58
N SER A 332 5.01 -4.92 -9.65
CA SER A 332 4.93 -3.59 -10.25
C SER A 332 4.01 -2.68 -9.45
N TRP A 333 4.35 -1.41 -9.45
CA TRP A 333 3.49 -0.37 -8.90
C TRP A 333 2.29 -0.14 -9.80
N VAL A 334 1.11 -0.17 -9.20
CA VAL A 334 -0.18 0.11 -9.86
C VAL A 334 -0.99 1.11 -9.03
N ILE A 335 -1.91 1.81 -9.68
CA ILE A 335 -2.79 2.79 -9.05
C ILE A 335 -4.21 2.21 -9.03
N PRO A 336 -4.82 1.98 -7.85
CA PRO A 336 -6.22 1.56 -7.77
C PRO A 336 -7.18 2.57 -8.42
N TYR A 337 -8.27 2.08 -9.00
CA TYR A 337 -9.27 2.91 -9.71
C TYR A 337 -9.90 4.01 -8.85
N ASN A 338 -9.94 3.79 -7.53
CA ASN A 338 -10.53 4.69 -6.54
C ASN A 338 -9.50 5.53 -5.77
N ALA A 339 -8.24 5.53 -6.21
CA ALA A 339 -7.16 6.35 -5.64
C ALA A 339 -7.57 7.83 -5.60
N LYS A 340 -7.34 8.47 -4.46
CA LYS A 340 -7.71 9.88 -4.26
C LYS A 340 -6.56 10.82 -4.57
N ASN A 341 -5.33 10.35 -4.38
CA ASN A 341 -4.11 11.13 -4.55
C ASN A 341 -3.27 10.57 -5.72
N LYS A 342 -3.93 10.35 -6.88
CA LYS A 342 -3.31 9.73 -8.06
C LYS A 342 -2.02 10.43 -8.49
N GLU A 343 -1.98 11.77 -8.49
CA GLU A 343 -0.76 12.52 -8.86
C GLU A 343 0.39 12.26 -7.87
N ASN A 344 0.10 12.07 -6.58
CA ASN A 344 1.10 11.71 -5.59
C ASN A 344 1.59 10.27 -5.78
N ALA A 345 0.69 9.34 -6.16
CA ALA A 345 1.06 7.99 -6.55
C ALA A 345 1.99 7.98 -7.78
N GLU A 346 1.72 8.80 -8.79
CA GLU A 346 2.58 8.95 -9.96
C GLU A 346 3.95 9.56 -9.60
N LYS A 347 4.01 10.52 -8.65
CA LYS A 347 5.28 11.05 -8.12
C LYS A 347 6.07 9.97 -7.36
N TRP A 348 5.39 9.14 -6.55
CA TRP A 348 6.00 8.01 -5.86
C TRP A 348 6.62 7.02 -6.84
N ILE A 349 5.87 6.60 -7.84
CA ILE A 349 6.34 5.71 -8.90
C ILE A 349 7.54 6.32 -9.61
N ASN A 350 7.46 7.59 -9.98
CA ASN A 350 8.56 8.32 -10.63
C ASN A 350 9.80 8.41 -9.76
N PHE A 351 9.64 8.62 -8.45
CA PHE A 351 10.74 8.68 -7.49
C PHE A 351 11.46 7.34 -7.40
N LEU A 352 10.72 6.22 -7.27
CA LEU A 352 11.28 4.88 -7.20
C LEU A 352 11.97 4.41 -8.49
N CYS A 353 11.64 5.01 -9.64
CA CYS A 353 12.33 4.77 -10.91
C CYS A 353 13.67 5.52 -11.02
N ARG A 354 14.13 6.24 -10.01
CA ARG A 354 15.46 6.87 -9.98
C ARG A 354 16.53 5.80 -9.72
N PRO A 355 17.67 5.81 -10.46
CA PRO A 355 18.74 4.83 -10.27
C PRO A 355 19.36 4.84 -8.87
N ASP A 356 19.55 6.02 -8.27
CA ASP A 356 20.08 6.18 -6.91
C ASP A 356 19.14 5.58 -5.85
N ILE A 357 17.83 5.76 -6.02
CA ILE A 357 16.82 5.18 -5.15
C ILE A 357 16.68 3.67 -5.37
N ALA A 358 16.71 3.22 -6.62
CA ALA A 358 16.62 1.80 -6.96
C ALA A 358 17.81 1.00 -6.39
N VAL A 359 19.04 1.54 -6.47
CA VAL A 359 20.23 0.92 -5.87
C VAL A 359 20.12 0.85 -4.35
N LYS A 360 19.77 1.98 -3.71
CA LYS A 360 19.59 2.03 -2.25
C LYS A 360 18.57 1.02 -1.76
N ASN A 361 17.45 0.92 -2.48
CA ASN A 361 16.40 -0.03 -2.16
C ASN A 361 16.84 -1.48 -2.40
N PHE A 362 17.57 -1.75 -3.50
CA PHE A 362 18.14 -3.07 -3.79
C PHE A 362 19.10 -3.55 -2.70
N GLU A 363 19.97 -2.67 -2.20
CA GLU A 363 20.93 -2.98 -1.13
C GLU A 363 20.24 -3.43 0.18
N TYR A 364 19.02 -2.95 0.40
CA TYR A 364 18.22 -3.34 1.56
C TYR A 364 17.37 -4.59 1.32
N ILE A 365 16.58 -4.60 0.22
CA ILE A 365 15.61 -5.69 -0.03
C ILE A 365 16.22 -6.91 -0.72
N THR A 366 17.42 -6.77 -1.30
CA THR A 366 18.16 -7.82 -2.03
C THR A 366 17.48 -8.40 -3.28
N TYR A 367 16.29 -7.92 -3.63
CA TYR A 367 15.60 -8.31 -4.87
C TYR A 367 16.06 -7.49 -6.07
N ALA A 368 16.21 -8.16 -7.22
CA ALA A 368 16.71 -7.53 -8.44
C ALA A 368 15.79 -6.39 -8.92
N THR A 369 16.41 -5.25 -9.24
CA THR A 369 15.71 -4.11 -9.82
C THR A 369 15.69 -4.18 -11.34
N PRO A 370 14.61 -3.74 -11.99
CA PRO A 370 14.54 -3.58 -13.44
C PRO A 370 15.20 -2.27 -13.93
N ASN A 371 15.74 -1.47 -13.01
CA ASN A 371 16.33 -0.15 -13.25
C ASN A 371 17.79 -0.23 -13.73
#